data_bed53e45f350c250e0e15f04d7e7094a
#
_entry.id   bed53e45f350c250e0e15f04d7e7094a
#
_cell.length_a   1.000
_cell.length_b   1.000
_cell.length_c   1.000
_cell.angle_alpha   90.00
_cell.angle_beta   90.00
_cell.angle_gamma   90.00
#
_symmetry.space_group_name_H-M   'P 1'
#
loop_
_entity.id
_entity.type
_entity.pdbx_description
1 polymer ?
#
loop_
_entity_poly.entity_id
_entity_poly.type
_entity_poly.pdbx_seq_one_letter_code
_entity_poly.pdbx_strand_id
1 'polypeptide(L)'
;MSLNWPDEFARTSAEDREEYPGGFQVTRSTAFGNVLDELSRWDGVTDVQLDSGAEHQKQNPNKPYARASFDDPSVVVRFTKDGEQMAAACDRWDNPRDNAQDLYHYLHETRMQEQRGTVTAESEYEKLRLPSGEEDAVAADPPPHEVLDVSPDAPEAVIEGAYRAKVQETHPDKGGSQEAFERVQRAREAMLDE
;
A
#
# COMPACT_ATOMS: atom_id res chain seq x y z
N MET A 1 7.14 -8.34 -22.86
CA MET A 1 7.27 -8.94 -21.50
C MET A 1 6.08 -8.45 -20.71
N SER A 2 5.37 -9.31 -19.97
CA SER A 2 4.28 -8.85 -19.12
C SER A 2 4.89 -8.20 -17.88
N LEU A 3 4.48 -6.97 -17.58
CA LEU A 3 4.80 -6.27 -16.35
C LEU A 3 4.23 -7.06 -15.16
N ASN A 4 5.06 -7.30 -14.14
CA ASN A 4 4.61 -7.89 -12.89
C ASN A 4 3.93 -6.81 -12.04
N TRP A 5 2.61 -6.67 -12.18
CA TRP A 5 1.79 -5.74 -11.40
C TRP A 5 1.48 -6.33 -10.03
N PRO A 6 1.56 -5.58 -8.93
CA PRO A 6 1.17 -6.07 -7.61
C PRO A 6 -0.33 -6.43 -7.58
N ASP A 7 -0.66 -7.63 -7.09
CA ASP A 7 -2.03 -8.15 -7.09
C ASP A 7 -2.99 -7.30 -6.22
N GLU A 8 -2.45 -6.62 -5.22
CA GLU A 8 -3.18 -5.75 -4.30
C GLU A 8 -3.62 -4.41 -4.94
N PHE A 9 -3.01 -4.03 -6.06
CA PHE A 9 -3.28 -2.75 -6.72
C PHE A 9 -4.29 -2.92 -7.83
N ALA A 10 -5.39 -2.15 -7.77
CA ALA A 10 -6.34 -2.07 -8.86
C ALA A 10 -5.65 -1.57 -10.15
N ARG A 11 -6.04 -2.12 -11.29
CA ARG A 11 -5.56 -1.70 -12.60
C ARG A 11 -6.54 -0.77 -13.28
N THR A 12 -6.01 0.29 -13.90
CA THR A 12 -6.77 1.12 -14.83
C THR A 12 -6.98 0.36 -16.15
N SER A 13 -8.23 0.25 -16.59
CA SER A 13 -8.51 -0.37 -17.88
C SER A 13 -7.89 0.44 -19.02
N ALA A 14 -7.56 -0.21 -20.13
CA ALA A 14 -6.94 0.48 -21.27
C ALA A 14 -7.85 1.59 -21.85
N GLU A 15 -9.17 1.46 -21.67
CA GLU A 15 -10.17 2.43 -22.15
C GLU A 15 -10.31 3.65 -21.23
N ASP A 16 -9.92 3.50 -19.96
CA ASP A 16 -10.00 4.57 -18.95
C ASP A 16 -8.68 5.33 -18.79
N ARG A 17 -7.64 4.95 -19.54
CA ARG A 17 -6.36 5.66 -19.52
C ARG A 17 -6.47 6.96 -20.29
N GLU A 18 -5.94 8.01 -19.72
CA GLU A 18 -6.02 9.36 -20.27
C GLU A 18 -4.63 9.89 -20.65
N GLU A 19 -4.60 10.85 -21.57
CA GLU A 19 -3.40 11.65 -21.81
C GLU A 19 -3.20 12.63 -20.62
N TYR A 20 -1.98 12.72 -20.09
CA TYR A 20 -1.70 13.65 -19.00
C TYR A 20 -1.95 15.10 -19.45
N PRO A 21 -2.79 15.89 -18.75
CA PRO A 21 -3.13 17.26 -19.14
C PRO A 21 -1.88 18.14 -19.23
N GLY A 22 -1.56 18.65 -20.44
CA GLY A 22 -0.39 19.49 -20.70
C GLY A 22 0.94 18.77 -20.84
N GLY A 23 1.03 17.46 -20.61
CA GLY A 23 2.21 16.64 -20.69
C GLY A 23 3.37 17.09 -19.78
N PHE A 24 4.16 16.16 -19.29
CA PHE A 24 5.38 16.51 -18.57
C PHE A 24 6.51 16.93 -19.55
N GLN A 25 7.24 18.00 -19.23
CA GLN A 25 8.34 18.53 -20.04
C GLN A 25 9.66 17.78 -19.79
N VAL A 26 9.59 16.47 -19.59
CA VAL A 26 10.74 15.61 -19.33
C VAL A 26 10.81 14.47 -20.33
N THR A 27 12.00 13.94 -20.58
CA THR A 27 12.15 12.72 -21.39
C THR A 27 11.75 11.49 -20.56
N ARG A 28 11.44 10.37 -21.23
CA ARG A 28 11.20 9.10 -20.52
C ARG A 28 12.39 8.73 -19.61
N SER A 29 13.61 8.81 -20.14
CA SER A 29 14.81 8.50 -19.35
C SER A 29 14.96 9.39 -18.12
N THR A 30 14.56 10.67 -18.23
CA THR A 30 14.59 11.61 -17.11
C THR A 30 13.51 11.25 -16.08
N ALA A 31 12.29 10.95 -16.51
CA ALA A 31 11.21 10.58 -15.61
C ALA A 31 11.54 9.34 -14.77
N PHE A 32 12.07 8.28 -15.40
CA PHE A 32 12.55 7.09 -14.70
C PHE A 32 13.75 7.38 -13.78
N GLY A 33 14.67 8.28 -14.23
CA GLY A 33 15.76 8.75 -13.40
C GLY A 33 15.30 9.47 -12.16
N ASN A 34 14.28 10.33 -12.27
CA ASN A 34 13.71 11.08 -11.14
C ASN A 34 13.15 10.14 -10.06
N VAL A 35 12.47 9.05 -10.43
CA VAL A 35 11.99 8.04 -9.47
C VAL A 35 13.16 7.42 -8.70
N LEU A 36 14.20 6.97 -9.41
CA LEU A 36 15.36 6.34 -8.78
C LEU A 36 16.14 7.32 -7.89
N ASP A 37 16.33 8.54 -8.37
CA ASP A 37 17.02 9.61 -7.63
C ASP A 37 16.25 10.00 -6.38
N GLU A 38 14.91 10.00 -6.43
CA GLU A 38 14.06 10.30 -5.27
C GLU A 38 14.18 9.22 -4.20
N LEU A 39 14.08 7.95 -4.59
CA LEU A 39 14.25 6.83 -3.66
C LEU A 39 15.65 6.77 -3.07
N SER A 40 16.69 7.17 -3.83
CA SER A 40 18.06 7.24 -3.30
C SER A 40 18.29 8.31 -2.22
N ARG A 41 17.38 9.29 -2.13
CA ARG A 41 17.39 10.34 -1.09
C ARG A 41 16.56 9.99 0.13
N TRP A 42 15.87 8.89 0.08
CA TRP A 42 14.99 8.46 1.17
C TRP A 42 15.77 7.51 2.09
N ASP A 43 16.03 7.96 3.30
CA ASP A 43 16.80 7.18 4.27
C ASP A 43 16.14 5.82 4.53
N GLY A 44 16.95 4.77 4.68
CA GLY A 44 16.47 3.40 4.92
C GLY A 44 15.97 2.65 3.67
N VAL A 45 15.96 3.29 2.49
CA VAL A 45 15.57 2.62 1.23
C VAL A 45 16.72 1.80 0.65
N THR A 46 16.44 0.54 0.32
CA THR A 46 17.32 -0.42 -0.35
C THR A 46 16.56 -1.22 -1.42
N ASP A 47 17.26 -2.07 -2.17
CA ASP A 47 16.70 -3.08 -3.10
C ASP A 47 15.69 -2.52 -4.13
N VAL A 48 15.95 -1.32 -4.64
CA VAL A 48 15.08 -0.64 -5.59
C VAL A 48 15.02 -1.38 -6.93
N GLN A 49 13.81 -1.76 -7.34
CA GLN A 49 13.48 -2.38 -8.62
C GLN A 49 12.40 -1.56 -9.30
N LEU A 50 12.72 -0.94 -10.43
CA LEU A 50 11.81 -0.15 -11.24
C LEU A 50 11.51 -0.90 -12.54
N ASP A 51 10.24 -1.20 -12.78
CA ASP A 51 9.78 -2.00 -13.91
C ASP A 51 8.71 -1.27 -14.72
N SER A 52 8.56 -1.64 -15.99
CA SER A 52 7.56 -1.07 -16.89
C SER A 52 7.22 -2.04 -18.02
N GLY A 53 6.17 -1.76 -18.77
CA GLY A 53 5.82 -2.55 -19.98
C GLY A 53 6.79 -2.39 -21.15
N ALA A 54 7.90 -1.64 -21.01
CA ALA A 54 8.93 -1.47 -22.01
C ALA A 54 10.14 -2.38 -21.78
N GLU A 55 10.95 -2.61 -22.82
CA GLU A 55 12.22 -3.33 -22.66
C GLU A 55 13.23 -2.51 -21.89
N HIS A 56 13.81 -3.08 -20.81
CA HIS A 56 14.79 -2.45 -19.96
C HIS A 56 16.24 -2.77 -20.37
N GLN A 57 17.16 -1.88 -20.00
CA GLN A 57 18.56 -1.98 -20.36
C GLN A 57 19.24 -3.12 -19.61
N LYS A 58 20.05 -3.92 -20.29
CA LYS A 58 20.80 -5.02 -19.67
C LYS A 58 21.81 -4.56 -18.61
N GLN A 59 22.38 -3.35 -18.79
CA GLN A 59 23.36 -2.78 -17.85
C GLN A 59 22.69 -2.05 -16.68
N ASN A 60 21.47 -1.58 -16.85
CA ASN A 60 20.67 -0.94 -15.82
C ASN A 60 19.22 -1.42 -15.90
N PRO A 61 18.88 -2.52 -15.21
CA PRO A 61 17.55 -3.10 -15.25
C PRO A 61 16.43 -2.16 -14.79
N ASN A 62 16.76 -1.11 -14.04
CA ASN A 62 15.80 -0.11 -13.58
C ASN A 62 15.49 0.99 -14.61
N LYS A 63 16.07 0.93 -15.80
CA LYS A 63 15.84 1.95 -16.85
C LYS A 63 15.43 1.29 -18.16
N PRO A 64 14.33 1.72 -18.79
CA PRO A 64 13.97 1.28 -20.14
C PRO A 64 14.95 1.87 -21.17
N TYR A 65 15.05 1.20 -22.32
CA TYR A 65 15.69 1.82 -23.47
C TYR A 65 14.94 3.07 -23.91
N ALA A 66 15.66 4.13 -24.29
CA ALA A 66 15.06 5.43 -24.62
C ALA A 66 14.03 5.37 -25.76
N ARG A 67 14.15 4.40 -26.68
CA ARG A 67 13.27 4.21 -27.83
C ARG A 67 12.52 2.88 -27.80
N ALA A 68 12.51 2.18 -26.65
CA ALA A 68 11.72 0.96 -26.52
C ALA A 68 10.24 1.26 -26.80
N SER A 69 9.61 0.42 -27.59
CA SER A 69 8.14 0.35 -27.64
C SER A 69 7.61 -0.19 -26.31
N PHE A 70 6.35 0.07 -26.03
CA PHE A 70 5.65 -0.48 -24.88
C PHE A 70 4.25 -0.92 -25.31
N ASP A 71 3.83 -2.03 -24.79
CA ASP A 71 2.45 -2.51 -24.97
C ASP A 71 1.58 -2.06 -23.79
N ASP A 72 2.22 -1.80 -22.64
CA ASP A 72 1.59 -1.36 -21.40
C ASP A 72 2.34 -0.11 -20.88
N PRO A 73 1.67 1.06 -20.71
CA PRO A 73 2.29 2.28 -20.23
C PRO A 73 2.58 2.28 -18.72
N SER A 74 2.16 1.27 -18.00
CA SER A 74 2.26 1.18 -16.55
C SER A 74 3.70 1.15 -16.06
N VAL A 75 3.93 1.70 -14.87
CA VAL A 75 5.21 1.73 -14.19
C VAL A 75 5.02 1.27 -12.75
N VAL A 76 5.89 0.39 -12.28
CA VAL A 76 5.91 -0.14 -10.92
C VAL A 76 7.29 0.02 -10.34
N VAL A 77 7.40 0.50 -9.12
CA VAL A 77 8.63 0.45 -8.34
C VAL A 77 8.42 -0.37 -7.07
N ARG A 78 9.36 -1.24 -6.79
CA ARG A 78 9.44 -2.01 -5.54
C ARG A 78 10.75 -1.64 -4.85
N PHE A 79 10.73 -1.55 -3.54
CA PHE A 79 11.90 -1.23 -2.74
C PHE A 79 11.72 -1.74 -1.33
N THR A 80 12.81 -1.86 -0.59
CA THR A 80 12.78 -2.14 0.83
C THR A 80 12.98 -0.84 1.60
N LYS A 81 12.13 -0.53 2.58
CA LYS A 81 12.28 0.63 3.47
C LYS A 81 12.26 0.15 4.92
N ASP A 82 13.35 0.41 5.63
CA ASP A 82 13.53 0.00 7.04
C ASP A 82 13.27 -1.50 7.30
N GLY A 83 13.55 -2.35 6.28
CA GLY A 83 13.34 -3.80 6.31
C GLY A 83 11.99 -4.27 5.80
N GLU A 84 11.06 -3.38 5.50
CA GLU A 84 9.73 -3.71 4.97
C GLU A 84 9.69 -3.58 3.45
N GLN A 85 8.97 -4.51 2.80
CA GLN A 85 8.76 -4.48 1.36
C GLN A 85 7.69 -3.46 1.00
N MET A 86 8.04 -2.58 0.08
CA MET A 86 7.19 -1.50 -0.39
C MET A 86 6.98 -1.58 -1.90
N ALA A 87 5.83 -1.13 -2.38
CA ALA A 87 5.60 -0.91 -3.79
C ALA A 87 4.80 0.36 -4.03
N ALA A 88 5.08 0.99 -5.17
CA ALA A 88 4.24 2.03 -5.72
C ALA A 88 4.08 1.82 -7.22
N ALA A 89 2.91 2.13 -7.76
CA ALA A 89 2.62 1.89 -9.16
C ALA A 89 1.71 2.99 -9.73
N CYS A 90 1.88 3.27 -11.02
CA CYS A 90 1.02 4.18 -11.74
C CYS A 90 0.73 3.60 -13.14
N ASP A 91 -0.55 3.53 -13.52
CA ASP A 91 -1.02 3.09 -14.83
C ASP A 91 -2.16 3.95 -15.39
N ARG A 92 -2.37 5.10 -14.79
CA ARG A 92 -3.45 6.03 -15.13
C ARG A 92 -3.30 6.65 -16.52
N TRP A 93 -2.06 6.94 -16.92
CA TRP A 93 -1.76 7.67 -18.14
C TRP A 93 -1.41 6.73 -19.30
N ASP A 94 -1.66 7.15 -20.51
CA ASP A 94 -1.38 6.39 -21.74
C ASP A 94 0.10 6.30 -22.12
N ASN A 95 0.97 7.01 -21.37
CA ASN A 95 2.41 7.11 -21.65
C ASN A 95 3.26 6.74 -20.42
N PRO A 96 4.25 5.82 -20.54
CA PRO A 96 5.13 5.44 -19.44
C PRO A 96 5.94 6.60 -18.85
N ARG A 97 6.24 7.63 -19.65
CA ARG A 97 6.89 8.85 -19.16
C ARG A 97 6.04 9.55 -18.11
N ASP A 98 4.76 9.69 -18.40
CA ASP A 98 3.83 10.44 -17.57
C ASP A 98 3.50 9.64 -16.29
N ASN A 99 3.33 8.32 -16.41
CA ASN A 99 3.18 7.43 -15.25
C ASN A 99 4.43 7.44 -14.35
N ALA A 100 5.64 7.42 -14.91
CA ALA A 100 6.87 7.49 -14.12
C ALA A 100 7.04 8.85 -13.43
N GLN A 101 6.68 9.95 -14.12
CA GLN A 101 6.80 11.28 -13.55
C GLN A 101 5.75 11.52 -12.45
N ASP A 102 4.54 11.02 -12.62
CA ASP A 102 3.48 11.08 -11.61
C ASP A 102 3.88 10.27 -10.36
N LEU A 103 4.42 9.07 -10.58
CA LEU A 103 4.97 8.23 -9.51
C LEU A 103 6.10 8.94 -8.74
N TYR A 104 7.00 9.65 -9.44
CA TYR A 104 8.03 10.49 -8.80
C TYR A 104 7.40 11.55 -7.89
N HIS A 105 6.38 12.28 -8.35
CA HIS A 105 5.72 13.30 -7.54
C HIS A 105 5.10 12.70 -6.29
N TYR A 106 4.41 11.57 -6.43
CA TYR A 106 3.83 10.85 -5.29
C TYR A 106 4.89 10.44 -4.25
N LEU A 107 5.98 9.81 -4.69
CA LEU A 107 7.08 9.40 -3.80
C LEU A 107 7.77 10.60 -3.13
N HIS A 108 7.95 11.68 -3.88
CA HIS A 108 8.52 12.92 -3.36
C HIS A 108 7.63 13.52 -2.25
N GLU A 109 6.33 13.61 -2.48
CA GLU A 109 5.38 14.13 -1.50
C GLU A 109 5.35 13.25 -0.25
N THR A 110 5.32 11.93 -0.41
CA THR A 110 5.33 10.96 0.69
C THR A 110 6.60 11.10 1.54
N ARG A 111 7.78 11.16 0.93
CA ARG A 111 9.03 11.37 1.64
C ARG A 111 9.07 12.73 2.36
N MET A 112 8.57 13.79 1.72
CA MET A 112 8.51 15.11 2.32
C MET A 112 7.54 15.18 3.51
N GLN A 113 6.44 14.43 3.47
CA GLN A 113 5.51 14.31 4.60
C GLN A 113 6.17 13.60 5.79
N GLU A 114 6.87 12.48 5.55
CA GLU A 114 7.64 11.77 6.57
C GLU A 114 8.67 12.69 7.23
N GLN A 115 9.47 13.40 6.45
CA GLN A 115 10.49 14.32 6.97
C GLN A 115 9.92 15.48 7.79
N ARG A 116 8.70 15.93 7.50
CA ARG A 116 8.03 17.01 8.27
C ARG A 116 7.45 16.52 9.59
N GLY A 117 7.43 15.20 9.84
CA GLY A 117 6.81 14.62 11.04
C GLY A 117 5.31 14.88 11.12
N THR A 118 4.65 15.16 10.00
CA THR A 118 3.20 15.29 9.95
C THR A 118 2.60 13.89 9.98
N VAL A 119 2.12 13.47 11.15
CA VAL A 119 1.45 12.17 11.31
C VAL A 119 -0.03 12.39 11.00
N THR A 120 -0.52 11.74 9.96
CA THR A 120 -1.95 11.53 9.72
C THR A 120 -2.36 10.18 10.28
N ALA A 121 -3.64 9.95 10.57
CA ALA A 121 -4.14 8.69 11.13
C ALA A 121 -3.86 7.45 10.24
N GLU A 122 -3.65 7.68 8.93
CA GLU A 122 -3.09 6.70 7.98
C GLU A 122 -1.99 7.43 7.22
N SER A 123 -0.73 7.12 7.50
CA SER A 123 0.35 7.74 6.74
C SER A 123 0.33 7.21 5.30
N GLU A 124 0.57 8.08 4.31
CA GLU A 124 0.72 7.67 2.90
C GLU A 124 1.82 6.60 2.74
N TYR A 125 2.75 6.56 3.67
CA TYR A 125 3.79 5.56 3.80
C TYR A 125 3.24 4.15 4.00
N GLU A 126 2.21 3.96 4.84
CA GLU A 126 1.57 2.67 5.07
C GLU A 126 0.91 2.09 3.81
N LYS A 127 0.41 2.96 2.93
CA LYS A 127 -0.20 2.55 1.65
C LYS A 127 0.81 1.98 0.64
N LEU A 128 2.11 2.25 0.83
CA LEU A 128 3.18 1.70 0.01
C LEU A 128 3.63 0.32 0.45
N ARG A 129 3.27 -0.09 1.66
CA ARG A 129 3.68 -1.36 2.24
C ARG A 129 3.04 -2.52 1.49
N LEU A 130 3.86 -3.43 1.00
CA LEU A 130 3.38 -4.72 0.50
C LEU A 130 3.12 -5.66 1.67
N PRO A 131 2.08 -6.52 1.61
CA PRO A 131 1.92 -7.60 2.57
C PRO A 131 3.19 -8.43 2.59
N SER A 132 3.83 -8.58 3.74
CA SER A 132 4.95 -9.51 3.89
C SER A 132 4.38 -10.92 3.81
N GLY A 133 4.97 -11.78 2.97
CA GLY A 133 4.50 -13.15 2.77
C GLY A 133 4.52 -14.05 4.02
N GLU A 134 4.96 -13.52 5.17
CA GLU A 134 4.83 -14.12 6.50
C GLU A 134 3.63 -13.54 7.28
N GLU A 135 3.04 -12.42 6.82
CA GLU A 135 1.81 -11.82 7.35
C GLU A 135 0.57 -12.20 6.52
N ASP A 136 0.71 -13.02 5.46
CA ASP A 136 -0.37 -13.83 4.88
C ASP A 136 -0.83 -15.02 5.77
N ALA A 137 -0.28 -15.19 6.93
CA ALA A 137 -1.15 -15.48 8.04
C ALA A 137 -1.96 -14.17 8.22
N VAL A 138 -3.09 -14.05 7.47
CA VAL A 138 -4.23 -13.22 7.83
C VAL A 138 -4.03 -12.88 9.30
N ALA A 139 -3.94 -11.59 9.69
CA ALA A 139 -4.54 -11.21 10.93
C ALA A 139 -6.03 -11.51 10.73
N ALA A 140 -6.38 -12.79 10.74
CA ALA A 140 -7.68 -13.25 11.04
C ALA A 140 -7.99 -12.45 12.30
N ASP A 141 -9.02 -11.62 12.25
CA ASP A 141 -9.56 -10.99 13.46
C ASP A 141 -9.38 -12.04 14.55
N PRO A 142 -8.67 -11.73 15.62
CA PRO A 142 -8.37 -12.73 16.62
C PRO A 142 -9.68 -13.46 16.90
N PRO A 143 -9.67 -14.77 17.03
CA PRO A 143 -10.90 -15.55 17.13
C PRO A 143 -11.84 -14.88 18.16
N PRO A 144 -13.15 -14.87 17.95
CA PRO A 144 -14.09 -14.08 18.74
C PRO A 144 -13.92 -14.20 20.25
N HIS A 145 -13.54 -15.37 20.73
CA HIS A 145 -13.28 -15.62 22.15
C HIS A 145 -12.01 -14.89 22.68
N GLU A 146 -10.98 -14.70 21.84
CA GLU A 146 -9.79 -13.93 22.21
C GLU A 146 -10.08 -12.42 22.20
N VAL A 147 -10.92 -11.94 21.28
CA VAL A 147 -11.37 -10.53 21.26
C VAL A 147 -12.10 -10.17 22.55
N LEU A 148 -12.93 -11.07 23.03
CA LEU A 148 -13.71 -10.90 24.27
C LEU A 148 -12.94 -11.32 25.54
N ASP A 149 -11.76 -11.94 25.38
CA ASP A 149 -10.95 -12.47 26.48
C ASP A 149 -11.71 -13.50 27.34
N VAL A 150 -12.37 -14.45 26.66
CA VAL A 150 -13.16 -15.52 27.25
C VAL A 150 -12.76 -16.89 26.69
N SER A 151 -13.24 -17.99 27.32
CA SER A 151 -13.05 -19.33 26.75
C SER A 151 -13.88 -19.53 25.46
N PRO A 152 -13.43 -20.33 24.46
CA PRO A 152 -14.24 -20.67 23.29
C PRO A 152 -15.64 -21.24 23.63
N ASP A 153 -15.74 -22.01 24.71
CA ASP A 153 -16.99 -22.61 25.21
C ASP A 153 -17.63 -21.78 26.33
N ALA A 154 -17.41 -20.47 26.39
CA ALA A 154 -17.92 -19.62 27.46
C ALA A 154 -19.46 -19.57 27.43
N PRO A 155 -20.13 -19.70 28.57
CA PRO A 155 -21.58 -19.52 28.63
C PRO A 155 -22.00 -18.10 28.21
N GLU A 156 -23.19 -17.95 27.60
CA GLU A 156 -23.76 -16.67 27.14
C GLU A 156 -23.62 -15.54 28.18
N ALA A 157 -23.88 -15.84 29.46
CA ALA A 157 -23.77 -14.84 30.53
C ALA A 157 -22.33 -14.30 30.73
N VAL A 158 -21.30 -15.10 30.44
CA VAL A 158 -19.90 -14.72 30.49
C VAL A 158 -19.55 -13.88 29.27
N ILE A 159 -19.99 -14.31 28.08
CA ILE A 159 -19.80 -13.55 26.80
C ILE A 159 -20.42 -12.16 26.93
N GLU A 160 -21.65 -12.05 27.41
CA GLU A 160 -22.33 -10.77 27.62
C GLU A 160 -21.65 -9.88 28.68
N GLY A 161 -21.08 -10.48 29.71
CA GLY A 161 -20.32 -9.77 30.73
C GLY A 161 -19.03 -9.18 30.17
N ALA A 162 -18.25 -9.96 29.44
CA ALA A 162 -17.02 -9.57 28.77
C ALA A 162 -17.28 -8.49 27.70
N TYR A 163 -18.32 -8.68 26.88
CA TYR A 163 -18.75 -7.70 25.90
C TYR A 163 -18.99 -6.31 26.52
N ARG A 164 -19.77 -6.23 27.62
CA ARG A 164 -20.04 -4.95 28.31
C ARG A 164 -18.76 -4.28 28.83
N ALA A 165 -17.82 -5.05 29.35
CA ALA A 165 -16.54 -4.53 29.80
C ALA A 165 -15.72 -3.96 28.62
N LYS A 166 -15.56 -4.74 27.55
CA LYS A 166 -14.82 -4.33 26.33
C LYS A 166 -15.45 -3.12 25.62
N VAL A 167 -16.78 -3.05 25.55
CA VAL A 167 -17.48 -1.87 24.98
C VAL A 167 -17.16 -0.60 25.77
N GLN A 168 -17.03 -0.67 27.09
CA GLN A 168 -16.68 0.51 27.87
C GLN A 168 -15.23 0.99 27.64
N GLU A 169 -14.32 0.07 27.32
CA GLU A 169 -12.92 0.35 27.02
C GLU A 169 -12.73 0.87 25.60
N THR A 170 -13.48 0.30 24.64
CA THR A 170 -13.32 0.61 23.20
C THR A 170 -14.23 1.73 22.69
N HIS A 171 -15.12 2.26 23.52
CA HIS A 171 -16.09 3.28 23.10
C HIS A 171 -15.41 4.57 22.66
N PRO A 172 -15.75 5.12 21.46
CA PRO A 172 -15.14 6.34 20.91
C PRO A 172 -15.21 7.54 21.88
N ASP A 173 -16.31 7.72 22.60
CA ASP A 173 -16.49 8.82 23.56
C ASP A 173 -15.56 8.70 24.81
N LYS A 174 -14.92 7.56 25.00
CA LYS A 174 -13.98 7.33 26.11
C LYS A 174 -12.52 7.17 25.65
N GLY A 175 -12.24 7.50 24.38
CA GLY A 175 -10.90 7.44 23.81
C GLY A 175 -10.56 6.12 23.12
N GLY A 176 -11.54 5.21 22.92
CA GLY A 176 -11.41 4.03 22.07
C GLY A 176 -11.54 4.37 20.58
N SER A 177 -11.20 3.41 19.71
CA SER A 177 -11.37 3.55 18.27
C SER A 177 -12.68 2.92 17.79
N GLN A 178 -13.28 3.49 16.73
CA GLN A 178 -14.46 2.95 16.06
C GLN A 178 -14.23 1.49 15.61
N GLU A 179 -13.05 1.20 15.08
CA GLU A 179 -12.67 -0.13 14.60
C GLU A 179 -12.62 -1.16 15.73
N ALA A 180 -12.01 -0.80 16.88
CA ALA A 180 -11.99 -1.68 18.05
C ALA A 180 -13.39 -1.95 18.60
N PHE A 181 -14.25 -0.94 18.59
CA PHE A 181 -15.65 -1.09 19.01
C PHE A 181 -16.42 -2.05 18.09
N GLU A 182 -16.32 -1.90 16.77
CA GLU A 182 -16.95 -2.78 15.78
C GLU A 182 -16.43 -4.22 15.85
N ARG A 183 -15.13 -4.39 16.11
CA ARG A 183 -14.52 -5.72 16.32
C ARG A 183 -15.12 -6.44 17.52
N VAL A 184 -15.30 -5.75 18.64
CA VAL A 184 -15.93 -6.29 19.85
C VAL A 184 -17.41 -6.66 19.60
N GLN A 185 -18.14 -5.89 18.80
CA GLN A 185 -19.53 -6.22 18.44
C GLN A 185 -19.60 -7.49 17.58
N ARG A 186 -18.77 -7.59 16.53
CA ARG A 186 -18.70 -8.79 15.67
C ARG A 186 -18.31 -10.04 16.45
N ALA A 187 -17.36 -9.91 17.39
CA ALA A 187 -16.94 -11.04 18.22
C ALA A 187 -18.06 -11.57 19.11
N ARG A 188 -18.89 -10.68 19.68
CA ARG A 188 -20.08 -11.09 20.44
C ARG A 188 -21.09 -11.84 19.57
N GLU A 189 -21.44 -11.30 18.41
CA GLU A 189 -22.38 -11.94 17.48
C GLU A 189 -21.90 -13.33 17.08
N ALA A 190 -20.63 -13.47 16.71
CA ALA A 190 -20.06 -14.75 16.30
C ALA A 190 -20.05 -15.81 17.41
N MET A 191 -19.92 -15.42 18.69
CA MET A 191 -19.94 -16.36 19.83
C MET A 191 -21.36 -16.72 20.32
N LEU A 192 -22.37 -15.95 19.93
CA LEU A 192 -23.77 -16.24 20.32
C LEU A 192 -24.55 -16.97 19.22
N ASP A 193 -24.03 -16.97 17.97
CA ASP A 193 -24.63 -17.64 16.81
C ASP A 193 -24.15 -19.09 16.62
N GLU A 194 -23.24 -19.61 17.48
CA GLU A 194 -22.85 -21.02 17.58
C GLU A 194 -23.68 -21.75 18.63
#